data_2fbc332a7dbbb82dc3de28c12bc0b885
#
_entry.id   2fbc332a7dbbb82dc3de28c12bc0b885
#
_cell.length_a   1.000
_cell.length_b   1.000
_cell.length_c   1.000
_cell.angle_alpha   90.00
_cell.angle_beta   90.00
_cell.angle_gamma   90.00
#
_symmetry.space_group_name_H-M   'P 1'
#
loop_
_entity.id
_entity.type
_entity.pdbx_description
1 polymer ?
#
loop_
_entity_poly.entity_id
_entity_poly.type
_entity_poly.pdbx_seq_one_letter_code
_entity_poly.pdbx_strand_id
1 'polypeptide(L)'
;MAQKANSLSHTKWMCKYHIVFTPKYRRKIVFNQYRDSLGEIFRTLCKYKGVEIIEGHLMPDHVHMLVSIPPKISVSSFMGYLKGKSALMMFDKHANLKYKFGNRHFWAEGYYVSTVELNEQTIAKYIREQEQHDIAMDKLSVKEYEDPFKRR
;
A
#
# COMPACT_ATOMS: atom_id res chain seq x y z
N MET A 1 2.93 23.53 6.77
CA MET A 1 3.71 22.98 7.88
C MET A 1 5.00 22.40 7.34
N ALA A 2 6.10 22.71 7.95
CA ALA A 2 7.40 22.21 7.50
C ALA A 2 7.48 20.70 7.68
N GLN A 3 8.21 20.05 6.77
CA GLN A 3 8.48 18.63 6.91
C GLN A 3 9.37 18.37 8.11
N LYS A 4 9.05 17.31 8.81
CA LYS A 4 9.79 16.92 10.00
C LYS A 4 10.80 15.84 9.64
N ALA A 5 12.08 16.10 9.90
CA ALA A 5 13.12 15.12 9.71
C ALA A 5 13.07 14.07 10.82
N ASN A 6 13.26 12.82 10.48
CA ASN A 6 13.43 11.74 11.42
C ASN A 6 14.87 11.63 11.85
N SER A 7 15.14 10.97 12.95
CA SER A 7 16.52 10.80 13.42
C SER A 7 16.78 9.39 13.87
N LEU A 8 18.00 8.93 13.56
CA LEU A 8 18.61 7.73 14.09
C LEU A 8 19.91 8.17 14.74
N SER A 9 20.21 7.67 15.93
CA SER A 9 21.43 7.94 16.66
C SER A 9 22.22 9.20 16.25
N HIS A 10 22.93 9.27 15.18
CA HIS A 10 23.67 10.43 14.70
C HIS A 10 23.26 10.86 13.30
N THR A 11 22.12 10.37 12.83
CA THR A 11 21.66 10.59 11.45
C THR A 11 20.25 11.11 11.44
N LYS A 12 20.03 12.18 10.69
CA LYS A 12 18.67 12.67 10.38
C LYS A 12 18.31 12.20 8.99
N TRP A 13 17.03 11.87 8.79
CA TRP A 13 16.60 11.33 7.52
C TRP A 13 15.15 11.72 7.20
N MET A 14 14.86 11.76 5.90
CA MET A 14 13.54 12.00 5.37
C MET A 14 13.37 11.11 4.14
N CYS A 15 12.99 9.87 4.36
CA CYS A 15 12.84 8.88 3.29
C CYS A 15 11.37 8.54 3.14
N LYS A 16 10.68 9.29 2.29
CA LYS A 16 9.25 9.16 2.08
C LYS A 16 8.98 8.67 0.68
N TYR A 17 8.01 7.76 0.58
CA TYR A 17 7.69 7.10 -0.67
C TYR A 17 6.18 7.01 -0.86
N HIS A 18 5.76 7.22 -2.08
CA HIS A 18 4.41 6.89 -2.53
C HIS A 18 4.48 5.49 -3.13
N ILE A 19 3.68 4.57 -2.62
CA ILE A 19 3.69 3.15 -3.02
C ILE A 19 2.28 2.74 -3.42
N VAL A 20 2.18 2.02 -4.54
CA VAL A 20 0.91 1.45 -5.01
C VAL A 20 1.11 -0.02 -5.32
N PHE A 21 0.20 -0.85 -4.86
CA PHE A 21 0.21 -2.28 -5.20
C PHE A 21 -1.23 -2.82 -5.22
N THR A 22 -1.39 -3.97 -5.86
CA THR A 22 -2.72 -4.49 -6.16
C THR A 22 -2.88 -5.94 -5.74
N PRO A 23 -4.11 -6.36 -5.38
CA PRO A 23 -4.41 -7.78 -5.21
C PRO A 23 -4.19 -8.53 -6.52
N LYS A 24 -3.84 -9.81 -6.42
CA LYS A 24 -3.64 -10.65 -7.59
C LYS A 24 -4.93 -10.73 -8.41
N TYR A 25 -4.79 -10.61 -9.72
CA TYR A 25 -5.91 -10.56 -10.67
C TYR A 25 -6.82 -9.35 -10.46
N ARG A 26 -6.36 -8.35 -9.73
CA ARG A 26 -7.12 -7.14 -9.40
C ARG A 26 -8.51 -7.46 -8.84
N ARG A 27 -8.58 -8.47 -8.02
CA ARG A 27 -9.84 -8.84 -7.38
C ARG A 27 -10.29 -7.76 -6.43
N LYS A 28 -11.56 -7.39 -6.53
CA LYS A 28 -12.15 -6.36 -5.67
C LYS A 28 -12.52 -6.98 -4.32
N ILE A 29 -11.51 -7.19 -3.49
CA ILE A 29 -11.68 -7.84 -2.20
C ILE A 29 -11.46 -6.93 -1.00
N VAL A 30 -11.01 -5.69 -1.24
CA VAL A 30 -10.75 -4.76 -0.14
C VAL A 30 -12.04 -4.01 0.18
N PHE A 31 -13.01 -4.75 0.77
CA PHE A 31 -14.30 -4.19 1.18
C PHE A 31 -14.57 -4.51 2.63
N ASN A 32 -15.33 -3.66 3.30
CA ASN A 32 -15.92 -3.91 4.62
C ASN A 32 -14.91 -4.51 5.60
N GLN A 33 -15.18 -5.70 6.13
CA GLN A 33 -14.32 -6.34 7.12
C GLN A 33 -12.91 -6.64 6.59
N TYR A 34 -12.77 -6.92 5.32
CA TYR A 34 -11.45 -7.15 4.71
C TYR A 34 -10.62 -5.87 4.72
N ARG A 35 -11.26 -4.74 4.42
CA ARG A 35 -10.61 -3.43 4.44
C ARG A 35 -10.13 -3.10 5.85
N ASP A 36 -10.98 -3.28 6.85
CA ASP A 36 -10.63 -3.00 8.23
C ASP A 36 -9.50 -3.90 8.72
N SER A 37 -9.58 -5.19 8.40
CA SER A 37 -8.54 -6.15 8.74
C SER A 37 -7.21 -5.78 8.10
N LEU A 38 -7.24 -5.44 6.82
CA LEU A 38 -6.03 -5.09 6.07
C LEU A 38 -5.40 -3.82 6.61
N GLY A 39 -6.21 -2.82 6.96
CA GLY A 39 -5.73 -1.59 7.57
C GLY A 39 -5.03 -1.84 8.90
N GLU A 40 -5.61 -2.66 9.76
CA GLU A 40 -4.98 -3.04 11.03
C GLU A 40 -3.67 -3.79 10.81
N ILE A 41 -3.67 -4.73 9.88
CA ILE A 41 -2.48 -5.52 9.55
C ILE A 41 -1.35 -4.60 9.09
N PHE A 42 -1.63 -3.68 8.18
CA PHE A 42 -0.62 -2.74 7.68
C PHE A 42 -0.07 -1.86 8.81
N ARG A 43 -0.95 -1.34 9.67
CA ARG A 43 -0.49 -0.53 10.80
C ARG A 43 0.43 -1.33 11.74
N THR A 44 0.06 -2.57 12.03
CA THR A 44 0.86 -3.44 12.89
C THR A 44 2.21 -3.76 12.26
N LEU A 45 2.22 -4.16 11.00
CA LEU A 45 3.44 -4.54 10.29
C LEU A 45 4.39 -3.36 10.11
N CYS A 46 3.85 -2.20 9.77
CA CYS A 46 4.67 -0.99 9.61
C CYS A 46 5.26 -0.55 10.96
N LYS A 47 4.46 -0.56 12.00
CA LYS A 47 4.92 -0.21 13.35
C LYS A 47 6.07 -1.11 13.78
N TYR A 48 5.97 -2.40 13.51
CA TYR A 48 7.00 -3.37 13.86
C TYR A 48 8.34 -3.05 13.20
N LYS A 49 8.32 -2.53 11.99
CA LYS A 49 9.54 -2.16 11.25
C LYS A 49 9.96 -0.70 11.45
N GLY A 50 9.25 0.05 12.24
CA GLY A 50 9.54 1.47 12.42
C GLY A 50 9.20 2.31 11.19
N VAL A 51 8.29 1.83 10.36
CA VAL A 51 7.80 2.55 9.19
C VAL A 51 6.54 3.32 9.58
N GLU A 52 6.52 4.60 9.29
CA GLU A 52 5.37 5.45 9.56
C GLU A 52 4.46 5.50 8.34
N ILE A 53 3.17 5.24 8.54
CA ILE A 53 2.17 5.45 7.50
C ILE A 53 1.65 6.88 7.65
N ILE A 54 2.01 7.73 6.70
CA ILE A 54 1.60 9.14 6.71
C ILE A 54 0.18 9.27 6.18
N GLU A 55 -0.12 8.55 5.11
CA GLU A 55 -1.43 8.51 4.49
C GLU A 55 -1.60 7.13 3.84
N GLY A 56 -2.82 6.60 3.88
CA GLY A 56 -3.10 5.33 3.22
C GLY A 56 -4.53 5.26 2.76
N HIS A 57 -4.75 4.67 1.59
CA HIS A 57 -6.07 4.49 1.02
C HIS A 57 -6.19 3.06 0.50
N LEU A 58 -7.18 2.35 1.02
CA LEU A 58 -7.49 0.98 0.63
C LEU A 58 -8.67 1.02 -0.34
N MET A 59 -8.36 1.01 -1.62
CA MET A 59 -9.36 0.95 -2.68
C MET A 59 -9.78 -0.50 -2.91
N PRO A 60 -10.95 -0.74 -3.51
CA PRO A 60 -11.41 -2.12 -3.70
C PRO A 60 -10.41 -3.03 -4.40
N ASP A 61 -9.63 -2.53 -5.33
CA ASP A 61 -8.73 -3.33 -6.15
C ASP A 61 -7.27 -2.87 -6.11
N HIS A 62 -6.93 -1.93 -5.22
CA HIS A 62 -5.54 -1.49 -5.08
C HIS A 62 -5.34 -0.74 -3.76
N VAL A 63 -4.07 -0.59 -3.39
CA VAL A 63 -3.65 0.12 -2.18
C VAL A 63 -2.72 1.26 -2.58
N HIS A 64 -3.00 2.45 -2.05
CA HIS A 64 -2.11 3.61 -2.12
C HIS A 64 -1.58 3.90 -0.72
N MET A 65 -0.28 4.05 -0.58
CA MET A 65 0.33 4.39 0.71
C MET A 65 1.39 5.46 0.53
N LEU A 66 1.39 6.40 1.45
CA LEU A 66 2.51 7.33 1.64
C LEU A 66 3.18 6.93 2.95
N VAL A 67 4.43 6.49 2.87
CA VAL A 67 5.14 5.95 4.02
C VAL A 67 6.51 6.61 4.19
N SER A 68 6.97 6.63 5.45
CA SER A 68 8.31 7.05 5.81
C SER A 68 9.08 5.81 6.26
N ILE A 69 10.10 5.43 5.51
CA ILE A 69 10.87 4.20 5.74
C ILE A 69 12.25 4.55 6.24
N PRO A 70 12.70 3.98 7.40
CA PRO A 70 14.06 4.22 7.89
C PRO A 70 15.11 3.83 6.86
N PRO A 71 16.21 4.60 6.74
CA PRO A 71 17.21 4.32 5.72
C PRO A 71 17.94 3.00 5.87
N LYS A 72 17.87 2.37 7.05
CA LYS A 72 18.43 1.04 7.28
C LYS A 72 17.64 -0.08 6.59
N ILE A 73 16.45 0.21 6.07
CA ILE A 73 15.59 -0.77 5.40
C ILE A 73 15.43 -0.35 3.95
N SER A 74 15.70 -1.26 3.01
CA SER A 74 15.44 -0.99 1.61
C SER A 74 13.93 -1.07 1.32
N VAL A 75 13.49 -0.35 0.30
CA VAL A 75 12.09 -0.40 -0.13
C VAL A 75 11.71 -1.82 -0.53
N SER A 76 12.56 -2.52 -1.27
CA SER A 76 12.28 -3.89 -1.71
C SER A 76 12.15 -4.85 -0.55
N SER A 77 13.02 -4.73 0.45
CA SER A 77 12.94 -5.55 1.66
C SER A 77 11.64 -5.29 2.41
N PHE A 78 11.29 -4.02 2.59
CA PHE A 78 10.05 -3.64 3.25
C PHE A 78 8.84 -4.15 2.50
N MET A 79 8.81 -4.02 1.17
CA MET A 79 7.67 -4.46 0.37
C MET A 79 7.52 -5.98 0.36
N GLY A 80 8.62 -6.71 0.31
CA GLY A 80 8.60 -8.18 0.45
C GLY A 80 8.00 -8.60 1.78
N TYR A 81 8.43 -7.96 2.85
CA TYR A 81 7.89 -8.19 4.19
C TYR A 81 6.40 -7.82 4.27
N LEU A 82 6.05 -6.62 3.85
CA LEU A 82 4.67 -6.12 3.95
C LEU A 82 3.69 -7.00 3.16
N LYS A 83 4.01 -7.30 1.91
CA LYS A 83 3.16 -8.11 1.05
C LYS A 83 3.08 -9.55 1.53
N GLY A 84 4.22 -10.13 1.90
CA GLY A 84 4.26 -11.52 2.36
C GLY A 84 3.51 -11.72 3.66
N LYS A 85 3.79 -10.91 4.67
CA LYS A 85 3.15 -11.05 5.97
C LYS A 85 1.67 -10.69 5.93
N SER A 86 1.30 -9.64 5.20
CA SER A 86 -0.11 -9.26 5.10
C SER A 86 -0.93 -10.34 4.41
N ALA A 87 -0.37 -10.98 3.38
CA ALA A 87 -1.04 -12.10 2.70
C ALA A 87 -1.32 -13.23 3.66
N LEU A 88 -0.30 -13.66 4.42
CA LEU A 88 -0.47 -14.74 5.39
C LEU A 88 -1.50 -14.40 6.45
N MET A 89 -1.44 -13.19 6.99
CA MET A 89 -2.36 -12.75 8.04
C MET A 89 -3.80 -12.64 7.53
N MET A 90 -3.98 -12.21 6.28
CA MET A 90 -5.32 -12.16 5.68
C MET A 90 -5.88 -13.56 5.47
N PHE A 91 -5.07 -14.50 4.99
CA PHE A 91 -5.50 -15.88 4.81
C PHE A 91 -5.82 -16.56 6.13
N ASP A 92 -5.09 -16.25 7.20
CA ASP A 92 -5.39 -16.77 8.53
C ASP A 92 -6.69 -16.21 9.08
N LYS A 93 -6.89 -14.91 8.94
CA LYS A 93 -8.05 -14.23 9.48
C LYS A 93 -9.32 -14.48 8.68
N HIS A 94 -9.17 -14.67 7.37
CA HIS A 94 -10.27 -14.87 6.43
C HIS A 94 -10.00 -16.09 5.56
N ALA A 95 -10.22 -17.27 6.13
CA ALA A 95 -9.85 -18.54 5.50
C ALA A 95 -10.48 -18.75 4.12
N ASN A 96 -11.67 -18.19 3.89
CA ASN A 96 -12.33 -18.30 2.59
C ASN A 96 -11.56 -17.64 1.44
N LEU A 97 -10.69 -16.69 1.75
CA LEU A 97 -9.87 -16.04 0.73
C LEU A 97 -8.85 -16.99 0.10
N LYS A 98 -8.43 -18.03 0.82
CA LYS A 98 -7.50 -19.01 0.30
C LYS A 98 -8.02 -19.66 -0.98
N TYR A 99 -9.32 -19.93 -1.03
CA TYR A 99 -9.94 -20.55 -2.20
C TYR A 99 -9.94 -19.63 -3.41
N LYS A 100 -10.12 -18.33 -3.18
CA LYS A 100 -10.12 -17.33 -4.26
C LYS A 100 -8.73 -17.13 -4.87
N PHE A 101 -7.68 -17.30 -4.07
CA PHE A 101 -6.30 -16.99 -4.48
C PHE A 101 -5.42 -18.22 -4.57
N GLY A 102 -6.00 -19.42 -4.55
CA GLY A 102 -5.27 -20.67 -4.71
C GLY A 102 -4.24 -20.91 -3.61
N ASN A 103 -4.50 -20.43 -2.40
CA ASN A 103 -3.67 -20.61 -1.20
C ASN A 103 -2.31 -19.92 -1.22
N ARG A 104 -1.97 -19.11 -2.22
CA ARG A 104 -0.56 -18.71 -2.35
C ARG A 104 -0.33 -17.21 -2.49
N HIS A 105 -1.09 -16.54 -3.32
CA HIS A 105 -0.76 -15.20 -3.73
C HIS A 105 -1.95 -14.27 -3.58
N PHE A 106 -1.93 -13.51 -2.50
CA PHE A 106 -2.93 -12.47 -2.29
C PHE A 106 -2.64 -11.25 -3.17
N TRP A 107 -1.36 -10.89 -3.30
CA TRP A 107 -0.93 -9.69 -4.03
C TRP A 107 -0.37 -10.05 -5.40
N ALA A 108 -0.61 -9.18 -6.36
CA ALA A 108 0.07 -9.25 -7.65
C ALA A 108 1.57 -9.00 -7.46
N GLU A 109 2.38 -9.53 -8.36
CA GLU A 109 3.82 -9.27 -8.34
C GLU A 109 4.10 -7.80 -8.58
N GLY A 110 5.13 -7.30 -7.93
CA GLY A 110 5.58 -5.94 -8.14
C GLY A 110 4.81 -4.90 -7.35
N TYR A 111 5.20 -3.67 -7.54
CA TYR A 111 4.60 -2.51 -6.94
C TYR A 111 5.14 -1.27 -7.66
N TYR A 112 4.40 -0.17 -7.56
CA TYR A 112 4.90 1.12 -8.01
C TYR A 112 5.46 1.86 -6.80
N VAL A 113 6.60 2.51 -6.97
CA VAL A 113 7.19 3.34 -5.91
C VAL A 113 7.79 4.59 -6.53
N SER A 114 7.56 5.72 -5.86
CA SER A 114 8.23 6.97 -6.18
C SER A 114 8.69 7.64 -4.89
N THR A 115 9.82 8.32 -4.97
CA THR A 115 10.29 9.15 -3.87
C THR A 115 9.44 10.40 -3.78
N VAL A 116 9.36 10.96 -2.57
CA VAL A 116 8.54 12.13 -2.30
C VAL A 116 9.46 13.26 -1.88
N GLU A 117 9.50 14.30 -2.69
CA GLU A 117 10.24 15.53 -2.38
C GLU A 117 9.32 16.64 -1.89
N LEU A 118 8.02 16.51 -2.14
CA LEU A 118 7.01 17.46 -1.69
C LEU A 118 6.67 17.23 -0.23
N ASN A 119 6.08 18.21 0.43
CA ASN A 119 5.67 18.06 1.81
C ASN A 119 4.54 17.03 1.94
N GLU A 120 4.39 16.50 3.16
CA GLU A 120 3.44 15.43 3.45
C GLU A 120 2.00 15.79 3.11
N GLN A 121 1.61 17.02 3.41
CA GLN A 121 0.23 17.46 3.17
C GLN A 121 -0.09 17.48 1.69
N THR A 122 0.85 17.94 0.86
CA THR A 122 0.66 17.99 -0.59
C THR A 122 0.52 16.57 -1.15
N ILE A 123 1.35 15.66 -0.70
CA ILE A 123 1.30 14.27 -1.17
C ILE A 123 0.04 13.56 -0.69
N ALA A 124 -0.34 13.75 0.56
CA ALA A 124 -1.57 13.18 1.09
C ALA A 124 -2.79 13.67 0.29
N LYS A 125 -2.81 14.96 -0.03
CA LYS A 125 -3.86 15.54 -0.85
C LYS A 125 -3.88 14.90 -2.25
N TYR A 126 -2.70 14.73 -2.85
CA TYR A 126 -2.58 14.08 -4.16
C TYR A 126 -3.16 12.66 -4.13
N ILE A 127 -2.84 11.88 -3.11
CA ILE A 127 -3.35 10.52 -2.98
C ILE A 127 -4.88 10.53 -2.89
N ARG A 128 -5.46 11.41 -2.09
CA ARG A 128 -6.91 11.53 -1.96
C ARG A 128 -7.57 11.90 -3.27
N GLU A 129 -6.98 12.82 -4.02
CA GLU A 129 -7.51 13.24 -5.33
C GLU A 129 -7.42 12.11 -6.35
N GLN A 130 -6.34 11.34 -6.33
CA GLN A 130 -6.19 10.16 -7.17
C GLN A 130 -7.26 9.12 -6.86
N GLU A 131 -7.51 8.90 -5.59
CA GLU A 131 -8.55 7.98 -5.15
C GLU A 131 -9.93 8.37 -5.69
N GLN A 132 -10.28 9.64 -5.59
CA GLN A 132 -11.54 10.15 -6.11
C GLN A 132 -11.62 10.04 -7.63
N HIS A 133 -10.53 10.30 -8.32
CA HIS A 133 -10.46 10.14 -9.77
C HIS A 133 -10.65 8.69 -10.17
N ASP A 134 -9.99 7.76 -9.49
CA ASP A 134 -10.09 6.34 -9.79
C ASP A 134 -11.51 5.83 -9.56
N ILE A 135 -12.17 6.27 -8.49
CA ILE A 135 -13.57 5.93 -8.24
C ILE A 135 -14.46 6.42 -9.37
N ALA A 136 -14.26 7.66 -9.82
CA ALA A 136 -15.03 8.24 -10.91
C ALA A 136 -14.82 7.48 -12.22
N MET A 137 -13.57 7.11 -12.50
CA MET A 137 -13.25 6.34 -13.70
C MET A 137 -13.84 4.93 -13.65
N ASP A 138 -13.80 4.28 -12.50
CA ASP A 138 -14.43 2.97 -12.33
C ASP A 138 -15.92 2.99 -12.60
N LYS A 139 -16.59 4.06 -12.20
CA LYS A 139 -18.02 4.22 -12.47
C LYS A 139 -18.33 4.45 -13.94
N LEU A 140 -17.41 5.04 -14.67
CA LEU A 140 -17.60 5.37 -16.07
C LEU A 140 -17.22 4.22 -17.01
N SER A 141 -16.23 3.41 -16.63
CA SER A 141 -15.74 2.35 -17.49
C SER A 141 -15.17 1.19 -16.70
N VAL A 142 -15.97 0.17 -16.52
CA VAL A 142 -15.56 -1.06 -15.82
C VAL A 142 -14.49 -1.82 -16.60
N LYS A 143 -14.32 -1.54 -17.89
CA LYS A 143 -13.44 -2.33 -18.76
C LYS A 143 -12.02 -1.80 -18.89
N GLU A 144 -11.80 -0.57 -18.50
CA GLU A 144 -10.61 0.15 -18.96
C GLU A 144 -9.52 0.30 -17.93
N TYR A 145 -9.67 -0.33 -16.79
CA TYR A 145 -8.63 -0.21 -15.80
C TYR A 145 -7.43 -1.07 -16.18
N GLU A 146 -6.27 -0.43 -16.36
CA GLU A 146 -5.03 -1.14 -16.59
C GLU A 146 -4.26 -1.27 -15.28
N ASP A 147 -3.86 -2.50 -14.98
CA ASP A 147 -2.97 -2.77 -13.85
C ASP A 147 -1.62 -2.12 -14.15
N PRO A 148 -1.16 -1.15 -13.32
CA PRO A 148 0.14 -0.50 -13.56
C PRO A 148 1.31 -1.48 -13.52
N PHE A 149 1.12 -2.65 -12.94
CA PHE A 149 2.17 -3.67 -12.84
C PHE A 149 2.08 -4.73 -13.92
N LYS A 150 1.07 -4.69 -14.77
CA LYS A 150 0.91 -5.68 -15.83
C LYS A 150 1.87 -5.42 -16.95
N ARG A 151 2.69 -6.40 -17.28
CA ARG A 151 3.58 -6.34 -18.45
C ARG A 151 2.80 -6.67 -19.71
N ARG A 152 3.05 -5.91 -20.71
CA ARG A 152 2.50 -6.16 -22.03
C ARG A 152 3.54 -6.83 -22.91
#